data_28c692ce1081c300f36afa399fc051df
#
_entry.id   28c692ce1081c300f36afa399fc051df
#
_cell.length_a   1.000
_cell.length_b   1.000
_cell.length_c   1.000
_cell.angle_alpha   90.00
_cell.angle_beta   90.00
_cell.angle_gamma   90.00
#
_symmetry.space_group_name_H-M   'P 1'
#
loop_
_entity.id
_entity.type
_entity.pdbx_description
1 polymer ?
#
loop_
_entity_poly.entity_id
_entity_poly.type
_entity_poly.pdbx_seq_one_letter_code
_entity_poly.pdbx_strand_id
1 'polypeptide(L)'
;MNYPSLREFIDRLEFENELIRIQEQVSPILEIAEITDRVSKQPGGGKALLFENVEGSSIPVLINAFGSQKRMNAALGVNNIEEISKRIERYLKIQPPTTLLDKAKLLPMLLQAAQFPPTLFGGAKAPCQEVVHLNSNVNLDQIPILQCWPQDAGRFITLPIVINRSVDRKIKNVGLYRMQIYDSKTTGMHWHIHKDGAHFFHEYQKQNKVMEVAVAIGADPASCYAASAPLPYGIDEF
;
A
#
# COMPACT_ATOMS: atom_id res chain seq x y z
N MET A 1 -7.93 11.77 3.86
CA MET A 1 -7.58 10.40 4.33
C MET A 1 -8.35 10.14 5.62
N ASN A 2 -8.90 8.94 5.80
CA ASN A 2 -9.62 8.62 7.03
C ASN A 2 -8.68 8.32 8.19
N TYR A 3 -7.47 7.88 7.89
CA TYR A 3 -6.45 7.55 8.88
C TYR A 3 -5.13 8.19 8.46
N PRO A 4 -4.54 9.06 9.28
CA PRO A 4 -3.21 9.64 9.04
C PRO A 4 -2.08 8.62 9.06
N SER A 5 -2.31 7.45 9.68
CA SER A 5 -1.33 6.38 9.77
C SER A 5 -1.98 5.00 9.89
N LEU A 6 -1.20 3.95 9.64
CA LEU A 6 -1.61 2.57 9.88
C LEU A 6 -1.95 2.32 11.38
N ARG A 7 -1.30 3.03 12.30
CA ARG A 7 -1.56 2.89 13.76
C ARG A 7 -2.98 3.28 14.11
N GLU A 8 -3.49 4.39 13.58
CA GLU A 8 -4.86 4.82 13.84
C GLU A 8 -5.90 3.87 13.24
N PHE A 9 -5.55 3.20 12.14
CA PHE A 9 -6.40 2.15 11.62
C PHE A 9 -6.39 0.91 12.53
N ILE A 10 -5.25 0.55 13.12
CA ILE A 10 -5.16 -0.52 14.13
C ILE A 10 -6.04 -0.19 15.33
N ASP A 11 -5.95 1.03 15.85
CA ASP A 11 -6.79 1.50 16.97
C ASP A 11 -8.28 1.42 16.64
N ARG A 12 -8.64 1.74 15.40
CA ARG A 12 -10.01 1.61 14.91
C ARG A 12 -10.48 0.17 14.87
N LEU A 13 -9.65 -0.75 14.34
CA LEU A 13 -9.97 -2.18 14.31
C LEU A 13 -10.13 -2.76 15.71
N GLU A 14 -9.32 -2.32 16.66
CA GLU A 14 -9.42 -2.72 18.04
C GLU A 14 -10.71 -2.21 18.69
N PHE A 15 -11.03 -0.93 18.52
CA PHE A 15 -12.29 -0.33 19.00
C PHE A 15 -13.53 -1.05 18.45
N GLU A 16 -13.49 -1.50 17.20
CA GLU A 16 -14.59 -2.24 16.56
C GLU A 16 -14.60 -3.74 16.87
N ASN A 17 -13.68 -4.22 17.73
CA ASN A 17 -13.50 -5.64 18.05
C ASN A 17 -13.20 -6.50 16.80
N GLU A 18 -12.48 -5.93 15.83
CA GLU A 18 -12.05 -6.57 14.59
C GLU A 18 -10.55 -6.95 14.60
N LEU A 19 -9.86 -6.78 15.74
CA LEU A 19 -8.45 -7.07 15.94
C LEU A 19 -8.24 -8.09 17.07
N ILE A 20 -7.22 -8.93 16.92
CA ILE A 20 -6.63 -9.75 17.99
C ILE A 20 -5.16 -9.36 18.10
N ARG A 21 -4.69 -9.01 19.30
CA ARG A 21 -3.27 -8.82 19.61
C ARG A 21 -2.68 -10.14 20.09
N ILE A 22 -1.52 -10.49 19.58
CA ILE A 22 -0.77 -11.70 19.91
C ILE A 22 0.58 -11.27 20.46
N GLN A 23 0.79 -11.54 21.76
CA GLN A 23 1.99 -11.15 22.50
C GLN A 23 3.02 -12.27 22.60
N GLU A 24 2.60 -13.50 22.35
CA GLU A 24 3.48 -14.64 22.27
C GLU A 24 4.48 -14.46 21.15
N GLN A 25 5.70 -14.94 21.37
CA GLN A 25 6.72 -14.91 20.32
C GLN A 25 6.34 -15.84 19.19
N VAL A 26 6.38 -15.34 17.96
CA VAL A 26 6.06 -16.08 16.74
C VAL A 26 7.13 -15.91 15.68
N SER A 27 7.32 -16.94 14.87
CA SER A 27 8.27 -16.89 13.76
C SER A 27 7.65 -16.23 12.53
N PRO A 28 8.36 -15.33 11.83
CA PRO A 28 7.94 -14.80 10.54
C PRO A 28 8.02 -15.86 9.42
N ILE A 29 8.65 -16.99 9.69
CA ILE A 29 8.78 -18.10 8.74
C ILE A 29 7.67 -19.10 8.97
N LEU A 30 6.68 -19.11 8.09
CA LEU A 30 5.52 -20.01 8.03
C LEU A 30 4.50 -19.84 9.16
N GLU A 31 4.91 -19.62 10.43
CA GLU A 31 4.00 -19.68 11.59
C GLU A 31 2.94 -18.56 11.54
N ILE A 32 3.34 -17.30 11.33
CA ILE A 32 2.40 -16.19 11.18
C ILE A 32 1.42 -16.46 10.03
N ALA A 33 1.92 -16.99 8.93
CA ALA A 33 1.08 -17.31 7.76
C ALA A 33 0.08 -18.44 8.07
N GLU A 34 0.50 -19.50 8.74
CA GLU A 34 -0.36 -20.62 9.13
C GLU A 34 -1.47 -20.20 10.11
N ILE A 35 -1.12 -19.40 11.13
CA ILE A 35 -2.11 -18.83 12.06
C ILE A 35 -3.12 -17.99 11.30
N THR A 36 -2.64 -17.15 10.39
CA THR A 36 -3.47 -16.26 9.58
C THR A 36 -4.39 -17.04 8.64
N ASP A 37 -3.89 -18.09 8.01
CA ASP A 37 -4.66 -18.96 7.11
C ASP A 37 -5.87 -19.56 7.83
N ARG A 38 -5.66 -20.09 9.04
CA ARG A 38 -6.74 -20.64 9.88
C ARG A 38 -7.77 -19.59 10.29
N VAL A 39 -7.30 -18.39 10.66
CA VAL A 39 -8.20 -17.31 11.09
C VAL A 39 -8.98 -16.75 9.91
N SER A 40 -8.35 -16.53 8.77
CA SER A 40 -8.99 -15.96 7.59
C SER A 40 -10.07 -16.84 6.99
N LYS A 41 -10.01 -18.15 7.22
CA LYS A 41 -11.02 -19.15 6.81
C LYS A 41 -12.22 -19.23 7.75
N GLN A 42 -12.21 -18.55 8.89
CA GLN A 42 -13.37 -18.48 9.79
C GLN A 42 -14.54 -17.70 9.14
N PRO A 43 -15.78 -17.92 9.57
CA PRO A 43 -16.93 -17.18 9.09
C PRO A 43 -16.70 -15.65 9.12
N GLY A 44 -17.01 -14.97 8.03
CA GLY A 44 -16.78 -13.53 7.89
C GLY A 44 -15.33 -13.10 7.67
N GLY A 45 -14.40 -14.06 7.41
CA GLY A 45 -12.99 -13.76 7.15
C GLY A 45 -12.13 -13.63 8.42
N GLY A 46 -12.65 -14.06 9.58
CA GLY A 46 -11.98 -13.93 10.88
C GLY A 46 -11.65 -12.50 11.24
N LYS A 47 -10.82 -12.27 12.25
CA LYS A 47 -10.34 -10.96 12.66
C LYS A 47 -8.98 -10.63 12.03
N ALA A 48 -8.60 -9.36 12.02
CA ALA A 48 -7.22 -8.94 11.81
C ALA A 48 -6.35 -9.42 12.98
N LEU A 49 -5.08 -9.70 12.71
CA LEU A 49 -4.11 -10.15 13.71
C LEU A 49 -2.96 -9.16 13.78
N LEU A 50 -2.58 -8.75 15.00
CA LEU A 50 -1.39 -7.96 15.25
C LEU A 50 -0.43 -8.79 16.11
N PHE A 51 0.65 -9.26 15.49
CA PHE A 51 1.73 -9.97 16.17
C PHE A 51 2.73 -8.94 16.71
N GLU A 52 2.78 -8.77 18.04
CA GLU A 52 3.60 -7.76 18.70
C GLU A 52 5.02 -8.24 19.01
N ASN A 53 5.25 -9.54 19.06
CA ASN A 53 6.52 -10.16 19.37
C ASN A 53 6.94 -11.12 18.26
N VAL A 54 7.59 -10.57 17.24
CA VAL A 54 8.06 -11.35 16.08
C VAL A 54 9.54 -11.67 16.23
N GLU A 55 9.89 -12.93 16.07
CA GLU A 55 11.27 -13.40 16.17
C GLU A 55 12.21 -12.60 15.25
N GLY A 56 13.30 -12.07 15.82
CA GLY A 56 14.32 -11.31 15.10
C GLY A 56 13.96 -9.86 14.77
N SER A 57 12.79 -9.35 15.19
CA SER A 57 12.37 -7.97 14.91
C SER A 57 11.69 -7.31 16.10
N SER A 58 11.89 -6.00 16.24
CA SER A 58 11.12 -5.16 17.16
C SER A 58 9.88 -4.52 16.50
N ILE A 59 9.67 -4.77 15.21
CA ILE A 59 8.56 -4.22 14.44
C ILE A 59 7.41 -5.22 14.45
N PRO A 60 6.19 -4.84 14.85
CA PRO A 60 5.03 -5.73 14.83
C PRO A 60 4.55 -6.03 13.41
N VAL A 61 3.82 -7.12 13.23
CA VAL A 61 3.20 -7.52 11.97
C VAL A 61 1.68 -7.45 12.09
N LEU A 62 1.06 -6.59 11.28
CA LEU A 62 -0.39 -6.58 11.06
C LEU A 62 -0.71 -7.41 9.82
N ILE A 63 -1.64 -8.36 9.95
CA ILE A 63 -2.06 -9.22 8.84
C ILE A 63 -3.57 -9.43 8.87
N ASN A 64 -4.16 -9.87 7.76
CA ASN A 64 -5.61 -10.01 7.57
C ASN A 64 -6.39 -8.69 7.79
N ALA A 65 -5.73 -7.55 7.62
CA ALA A 65 -6.30 -6.22 7.88
C ALA A 65 -7.49 -5.89 6.95
N PHE A 66 -7.52 -6.46 5.76
CA PHE A 66 -8.54 -6.24 4.73
C PHE A 66 -9.41 -7.46 4.43
N GLY A 67 -9.32 -8.51 5.25
CA GLY A 67 -9.94 -9.82 5.00
C GLY A 67 -11.45 -9.90 5.26
N SER A 68 -12.16 -8.80 5.52
CA SER A 68 -13.61 -8.77 5.63
C SER A 68 -14.22 -7.51 5.03
N GLN A 69 -15.48 -7.60 4.61
CA GLN A 69 -16.23 -6.43 4.12
C GLN A 69 -16.28 -5.29 5.15
N LYS A 70 -16.44 -5.63 6.43
CA LYS A 70 -16.47 -4.64 7.52
C LYS A 70 -15.14 -3.89 7.63
N ARG A 71 -14.00 -4.60 7.61
CA ARG A 71 -12.68 -3.98 7.66
C ARG A 71 -12.34 -3.20 6.42
N MET A 72 -12.75 -3.67 5.23
CA MET A 72 -12.61 -2.90 3.99
C MET A 72 -13.42 -1.60 4.02
N ASN A 73 -14.67 -1.64 4.49
CA ASN A 73 -15.48 -0.44 4.65
C ASN A 73 -14.84 0.54 5.63
N ALA A 74 -14.33 0.05 6.77
CA ALA A 74 -13.59 0.87 7.73
C ALA A 74 -12.33 1.48 7.08
N ALA A 75 -11.53 0.69 6.38
CA ALA A 75 -10.31 1.13 5.69
C ALA A 75 -10.56 2.29 4.72
N LEU A 76 -11.68 2.24 3.99
CA LEU A 76 -12.06 3.26 3.01
C LEU A 76 -12.97 4.36 3.60
N GLY A 77 -13.38 4.24 4.86
CA GLY A 77 -14.25 5.18 5.56
C GLY A 77 -15.63 5.33 4.94
N VAL A 78 -16.18 4.24 4.51
CA VAL A 78 -17.51 4.16 3.92
C VAL A 78 -18.36 3.15 4.69
N ASN A 79 -19.69 3.28 4.61
CA ASN A 79 -20.59 2.30 5.16
C ASN A 79 -20.72 1.07 4.25
N ASN A 80 -20.58 1.28 2.95
CA ASN A 80 -20.59 0.24 1.93
C ASN A 80 -19.61 0.57 0.81
N ILE A 81 -18.80 -0.41 0.39
CA ILE A 81 -17.83 -0.26 -0.71
C ILE A 81 -18.48 0.19 -2.03
N GLU A 82 -19.77 -0.10 -2.24
CA GLU A 82 -20.51 0.40 -3.39
C GLU A 82 -20.56 1.93 -3.49
N GLU A 83 -20.39 2.64 -2.38
CA GLU A 83 -20.29 4.11 -2.39
C GLU A 83 -19.06 4.58 -3.17
N ILE A 84 -17.95 3.85 -3.06
CA ILE A 84 -16.72 4.11 -3.82
C ILE A 84 -16.98 3.88 -5.31
N SER A 85 -17.59 2.74 -5.67
CA SER A 85 -17.94 2.44 -7.07
C SER A 85 -18.82 3.52 -7.68
N LYS A 86 -19.86 3.97 -6.96
CA LYS A 86 -20.73 5.06 -7.42
C LYS A 86 -19.99 6.40 -7.57
N ARG A 87 -19.01 6.68 -6.68
CA ARG A 87 -18.14 7.86 -6.82
C ARG A 87 -17.30 7.78 -8.10
N ILE A 88 -16.60 6.67 -8.31
CA ILE A 88 -15.77 6.44 -9.50
C ILE A 88 -16.60 6.56 -10.76
N GLU A 89 -17.76 5.88 -10.84
CA GLU A 89 -18.67 5.98 -11.98
C GLU A 89 -19.11 7.43 -12.26
N ARG A 90 -19.36 8.21 -11.23
CA ARG A 90 -19.73 9.63 -11.39
C ARG A 90 -18.61 10.42 -12.06
N TYR A 91 -17.35 10.18 -11.70
CA TYR A 91 -16.20 10.83 -12.31
C TYR A 91 -15.95 10.35 -13.75
N LEU A 92 -16.12 9.06 -14.02
CA LEU A 92 -15.95 8.49 -15.37
C LEU A 92 -17.04 8.93 -16.35
N LYS A 93 -18.25 9.24 -15.86
CA LYS A 93 -19.39 9.69 -16.69
C LYS A 93 -19.39 11.19 -16.96
N ILE A 94 -18.39 11.94 -16.49
CA ILE A 94 -18.30 13.39 -16.78
C ILE A 94 -18.02 13.59 -18.26
N GLN A 95 -18.95 14.20 -18.94
CA GLN A 95 -18.74 14.71 -20.30
C GLN A 95 -18.07 16.10 -20.25
N PRO A 96 -17.24 16.44 -21.24
CA PRO A 96 -16.69 17.78 -21.34
C PRO A 96 -17.83 18.82 -21.35
N PRO A 97 -17.79 19.86 -20.49
CA PRO A 97 -18.85 20.85 -20.40
C PRO A 97 -18.94 21.67 -21.69
N THR A 98 -20.07 21.66 -22.32
CA THR A 98 -20.33 22.41 -23.58
C THR A 98 -20.93 23.79 -23.34
N THR A 99 -21.58 23.98 -22.20
CA THR A 99 -22.23 25.26 -21.86
C THR A 99 -21.67 25.87 -20.57
N LEU A 100 -21.92 27.18 -20.36
CA LEU A 100 -21.53 27.86 -19.11
C LEU A 100 -22.27 27.28 -17.89
N LEU A 101 -23.52 26.82 -18.09
CA LEU A 101 -24.30 26.15 -17.04
C LEU A 101 -23.69 24.80 -16.65
N ASP A 102 -23.16 24.04 -17.61
CA ASP A 102 -22.47 22.77 -17.33
C ASP A 102 -21.16 23.00 -16.57
N LYS A 103 -20.43 24.06 -16.90
CA LYS A 103 -19.20 24.46 -16.15
C LYS A 103 -19.56 24.81 -14.70
N ALA A 104 -20.66 25.55 -14.49
CA ALA A 104 -21.11 25.91 -13.14
C ALA A 104 -21.52 24.66 -12.31
N LYS A 105 -22.14 23.65 -12.94
CA LYS A 105 -22.51 22.38 -12.28
C LYS A 105 -21.29 21.53 -11.90
N LEU A 106 -20.20 21.62 -12.65
CA LEU A 106 -18.95 20.91 -12.34
C LEU A 106 -18.13 21.60 -11.25
N LEU A 107 -18.34 22.88 -11.00
CA LEU A 107 -17.54 23.68 -10.07
C LEU A 107 -17.49 23.09 -8.64
N PRO A 108 -18.60 22.64 -8.02
CA PRO A 108 -18.54 22.04 -6.69
C PRO A 108 -17.67 20.78 -6.64
N MET A 109 -17.71 19.97 -7.70
CA MET A 109 -16.95 18.74 -7.80
C MET A 109 -15.46 19.02 -8.02
N LEU A 110 -15.12 20.00 -8.86
CA LEU A 110 -13.73 20.46 -9.04
C LEU A 110 -13.18 21.09 -7.77
N LEU A 111 -13.99 21.85 -7.02
CA LEU A 111 -13.59 22.37 -5.71
C LEU A 111 -13.37 21.26 -4.69
N GLN A 112 -14.19 20.21 -4.73
CA GLN A 112 -13.99 19.02 -3.87
C GLN A 112 -12.71 18.28 -4.23
N ALA A 113 -12.41 18.09 -5.52
CA ALA A 113 -11.16 17.49 -5.99
C ALA A 113 -9.94 18.37 -5.64
N ALA A 114 -10.06 19.70 -5.72
CA ALA A 114 -9.01 20.65 -5.38
C ALA A 114 -8.67 20.70 -3.87
N GLN A 115 -9.49 20.10 -3.01
CA GLN A 115 -9.20 20.02 -1.56
C GLN A 115 -8.18 18.94 -1.19
N PHE A 116 -7.80 18.07 -2.13
CA PHE A 116 -6.95 16.90 -1.87
C PHE A 116 -5.59 16.90 -2.61
N PRO A 117 -4.96 18.04 -2.95
CA PRO A 117 -3.61 17.97 -3.49
C PRO A 117 -2.66 17.40 -2.44
N PRO A 118 -1.71 16.53 -2.83
CA PRO A 118 -0.72 16.03 -1.90
C PRO A 118 0.14 17.17 -1.37
N THR A 119 0.32 17.20 -0.06
CA THR A 119 1.18 18.19 0.61
C THR A 119 2.62 17.70 0.59
N LEU A 120 3.52 18.47 0.02
CA LEU A 120 4.95 18.18 0.05
C LEU A 120 5.53 18.59 1.41
N PHE A 121 6.02 17.62 2.16
CA PHE A 121 6.85 17.88 3.34
C PHE A 121 8.30 18.06 2.90
N GLY A 122 8.84 19.28 3.03
CA GLY A 122 10.23 19.58 2.72
C GLY A 122 11.15 19.17 3.88
N GLY A 123 12.21 18.40 3.56
CA GLY A 123 13.32 18.11 4.46
C GLY A 123 13.02 17.17 5.63
N ALA A 124 13.86 17.20 6.67
CA ALA A 124 13.95 16.29 7.81
C ALA A 124 12.73 16.25 8.76
N LYS A 125 11.57 16.72 8.34
CA LYS A 125 10.35 16.78 9.16
C LYS A 125 9.34 15.67 8.85
N ALA A 126 9.59 14.84 7.83
CA ALA A 126 8.70 13.73 7.52
C ALA A 126 8.89 12.59 8.53
N PRO A 127 7.81 12.06 9.16
CA PRO A 127 7.93 10.97 10.15
C PRO A 127 8.71 9.76 9.62
N CYS A 128 8.60 9.44 8.33
CA CYS A 128 9.34 8.34 7.70
C CYS A 128 10.86 8.61 7.55
N GLN A 129 11.34 9.77 7.94
CA GLN A 129 12.77 10.17 7.92
C GLN A 129 13.35 10.43 9.31
N GLU A 130 12.63 10.09 10.39
CA GLU A 130 13.14 10.23 11.77
C GLU A 130 14.33 9.30 12.04
N VAL A 131 14.29 8.08 11.47
CA VAL A 131 15.38 7.11 11.53
C VAL A 131 15.84 6.82 10.12
N VAL A 132 17.14 7.01 9.86
CA VAL A 132 17.72 6.83 8.53
C VAL A 132 18.90 5.87 8.60
N HIS A 133 18.82 4.78 7.84
CA HIS A 133 19.90 3.83 7.66
C HIS A 133 20.49 3.99 6.27
N LEU A 134 21.80 4.24 6.17
CA LEU A 134 22.51 4.46 4.91
C LEU A 134 23.68 3.47 4.76
N ASN A 135 23.99 3.11 3.54
CA ASN A 135 25.16 2.34 3.13
C ASN A 135 25.32 1.01 3.92
N SER A 136 26.33 0.91 4.79
CA SER A 136 26.59 -0.28 5.60
C SER A 136 25.52 -0.57 6.64
N ASN A 137 24.79 0.46 7.09
CA ASN A 137 23.77 0.34 8.14
C ASN A 137 22.40 -0.13 7.62
N VAL A 138 22.24 -0.24 6.28
CA VAL A 138 21.02 -0.83 5.70
C VAL A 138 21.00 -2.33 6.01
N ASN A 139 19.91 -2.77 6.64
CA ASN A 139 19.69 -4.18 6.95
C ASN A 139 18.20 -4.53 6.91
N LEU A 140 17.79 -5.28 5.88
CA LEU A 140 16.41 -5.74 5.70
C LEU A 140 16.02 -6.85 6.69
N ASP A 141 16.98 -7.51 7.32
CA ASP A 141 16.69 -8.55 8.32
C ASP A 141 16.10 -8.00 9.62
N GLN A 142 16.17 -6.68 9.83
CA GLN A 142 15.48 -6.00 10.94
C GLN A 142 13.98 -5.87 10.74
N ILE A 143 13.50 -6.03 9.49
CA ILE A 143 12.08 -5.96 9.15
C ILE A 143 11.50 -7.38 9.19
N PRO A 144 10.33 -7.60 9.84
CA PRO A 144 9.72 -8.93 9.97
C PRO A 144 9.06 -9.38 8.67
N ILE A 145 9.86 -9.66 7.65
CA ILE A 145 9.39 -10.05 6.32
C ILE A 145 9.05 -11.52 6.31
N LEU A 146 7.83 -11.86 5.87
CA LEU A 146 7.27 -13.20 5.98
C LEU A 146 7.71 -14.14 4.86
N GLN A 147 7.91 -15.41 5.21
CA GLN A 147 7.78 -16.52 4.29
C GLN A 147 6.41 -17.17 4.54
N CYS A 148 5.53 -17.14 3.54
CA CYS A 148 4.13 -17.55 3.72
C CYS A 148 3.91 -19.03 3.45
N TRP A 149 4.67 -19.65 2.53
CA TRP A 149 4.48 -21.06 2.13
C TRP A 149 5.80 -21.81 2.10
N PRO A 150 5.80 -23.15 2.39
CA PRO A 150 7.03 -23.94 2.38
C PRO A 150 7.76 -23.97 1.03
N GLN A 151 7.01 -23.83 -0.09
CA GLN A 151 7.56 -23.85 -1.45
C GLN A 151 7.88 -22.42 -1.97
N ASP A 152 7.64 -21.37 -1.18
CA ASP A 152 8.07 -20.04 -1.58
C ASP A 152 9.60 -19.97 -1.72
N ALA A 153 10.07 -19.20 -2.69
CA ALA A 153 11.48 -18.97 -2.93
C ALA A 153 12.20 -18.16 -1.82
N GLY A 154 11.55 -17.98 -0.66
CA GLY A 154 12.04 -17.26 0.49
C GLY A 154 11.02 -16.26 1.05
N ARG A 155 11.52 -15.18 1.67
CA ARG A 155 10.72 -14.15 2.31
C ARG A 155 10.27 -13.09 1.29
N PHE A 156 9.03 -12.59 1.43
CA PHE A 156 8.45 -11.59 0.53
C PHE A 156 7.78 -10.45 1.28
N ILE A 157 8.06 -9.22 0.86
CA ILE A 157 7.24 -8.06 1.21
C ILE A 157 5.98 -8.13 0.35
N THR A 158 4.81 -8.27 0.97
CA THR A 158 3.55 -8.62 0.28
C THR A 158 2.69 -7.42 -0.09
N LEU A 159 2.76 -6.31 0.65
CA LEU A 159 2.00 -5.08 0.41
C LEU A 159 2.90 -3.82 0.34
N PRO A 160 4.02 -3.84 -0.39
CA PRO A 160 4.80 -2.63 -0.55
C PRO A 160 4.13 -1.70 -1.55
N ILE A 161 4.01 -0.42 -1.20
CA ILE A 161 3.67 0.62 -2.16
C ILE A 161 4.96 1.08 -2.83
N VAL A 162 5.06 0.84 -4.12
CA VAL A 162 6.25 1.12 -4.92
C VAL A 162 6.00 2.37 -5.76
N ILE A 163 6.87 3.36 -5.61
CA ILE A 163 6.80 4.64 -6.29
C ILE A 163 7.98 4.74 -7.25
N ASN A 164 7.72 4.95 -8.51
CA ASN A 164 8.73 5.18 -9.53
C ASN A 164 8.28 6.24 -10.55
N ARG A 165 9.18 6.65 -11.43
CA ARG A 165 8.93 7.69 -12.42
C ARG A 165 9.46 7.29 -13.78
N SER A 166 8.82 7.82 -14.84
CA SER A 166 9.34 7.76 -16.21
C SER A 166 10.74 8.37 -16.30
N VAL A 167 11.51 8.04 -17.34
CA VAL A 167 12.89 8.53 -17.53
C VAL A 167 12.95 10.06 -17.59
N ASP A 168 11.95 10.70 -18.18
CA ASP A 168 11.82 12.17 -18.25
C ASP A 168 11.21 12.78 -16.97
N ARG A 169 10.89 11.94 -15.97
CA ARG A 169 10.30 12.29 -14.66
C ARG A 169 8.93 12.98 -14.72
N LYS A 170 8.25 12.98 -15.86
CA LYS A 170 6.96 13.63 -16.01
C LYS A 170 5.80 12.79 -15.49
N ILE A 171 5.91 11.47 -15.61
CA ILE A 171 4.88 10.52 -15.18
C ILE A 171 5.38 9.85 -13.90
N LYS A 172 4.54 9.82 -12.88
CA LYS A 172 4.71 9.06 -11.65
C LYS A 172 3.79 7.85 -11.71
N ASN A 173 4.24 6.72 -11.23
CA ASN A 173 3.44 5.53 -10.99
C ASN A 173 3.57 5.11 -9.54
N VAL A 174 2.47 4.74 -8.94
CA VAL A 174 2.36 4.22 -7.59
C VAL A 174 1.59 2.91 -7.63
N GLY A 175 2.25 1.80 -7.35
CA GLY A 175 1.63 0.48 -7.48
C GLY A 175 2.06 -0.50 -6.41
N LEU A 176 1.31 -1.58 -6.25
CA LEU A 176 1.69 -2.70 -5.38
C LEU A 176 2.49 -3.73 -6.19
N TYR A 177 3.76 -3.93 -5.83
CA TYR A 177 4.65 -4.89 -6.48
C TYR A 177 5.36 -5.73 -5.42
N ARG A 178 5.04 -7.01 -5.32
CA ARG A 178 5.67 -7.95 -4.39
C ARG A 178 7.18 -7.98 -4.56
N MET A 179 7.91 -7.97 -3.43
CA MET A 179 9.37 -7.97 -3.44
C MET A 179 9.91 -9.19 -2.68
N GLN A 180 10.77 -9.97 -3.32
CA GLN A 180 11.52 -11.07 -2.70
C GLN A 180 12.77 -10.53 -2.04
N ILE A 181 13.11 -11.02 -0.86
CA ILE A 181 14.37 -10.72 -0.17
C ILE A 181 15.41 -11.75 -0.60
N TYR A 182 16.54 -11.30 -1.12
CA TYR A 182 17.68 -12.15 -1.47
C TYR A 182 18.73 -12.16 -0.36
N ASP A 183 19.02 -10.97 0.18
CA ASP A 183 19.95 -10.79 1.31
C ASP A 183 19.57 -9.52 2.11
N SER A 184 20.42 -9.13 3.05
CA SER A 184 20.17 -7.98 3.94
C SER A 184 20.06 -6.62 3.21
N LYS A 185 20.35 -6.54 1.91
CA LYS A 185 20.38 -5.28 1.14
C LYS A 185 19.77 -5.41 -0.25
N THR A 186 19.53 -6.64 -0.71
CA THR A 186 19.11 -6.91 -2.09
C THR A 186 17.73 -7.51 -2.14
N THR A 187 16.90 -6.97 -3.01
CA THR A 187 15.54 -7.47 -3.27
C THR A 187 15.31 -7.68 -4.76
N GLY A 188 14.45 -8.64 -5.09
CA GLY A 188 13.91 -8.81 -6.43
C GLY A 188 12.47 -8.30 -6.49
N MET A 189 12.20 -7.31 -7.33
CA MET A 189 10.85 -6.79 -7.52
C MET A 189 10.13 -7.54 -8.65
N HIS A 190 8.94 -8.05 -8.36
CA HIS A 190 8.13 -8.74 -9.35
C HIS A 190 7.29 -7.73 -10.15
N TRP A 191 7.76 -7.37 -11.33
CA TRP A 191 7.02 -6.54 -12.28
C TRP A 191 6.41 -7.39 -13.39
N HIS A 192 5.10 -7.45 -13.43
CA HIS A 192 4.39 -8.01 -14.57
C HIS A 192 4.56 -7.10 -15.78
N ILE A 193 4.80 -7.68 -16.98
CA ILE A 193 5.19 -6.95 -18.19
C ILE A 193 4.20 -5.87 -18.64
N HIS A 194 2.93 -5.99 -18.27
CA HIS A 194 1.88 -5.04 -18.63
C HIS A 194 1.69 -3.91 -17.60
N LYS A 195 2.51 -3.88 -16.55
CA LYS A 195 2.42 -2.84 -15.51
C LYS A 195 3.36 -1.67 -15.81
N ASP A 196 2.96 -0.47 -15.39
CA ASP A 196 3.69 0.77 -15.63
C ASP A 196 5.13 0.72 -15.07
N GLY A 197 5.32 0.08 -13.92
CA GLY A 197 6.65 -0.15 -13.37
C GLY A 197 7.59 -0.92 -14.31
N ALA A 198 7.07 -1.96 -14.98
CA ALA A 198 7.83 -2.72 -15.99
C ALA A 198 8.13 -1.87 -17.22
N HIS A 199 7.13 -1.08 -17.68
CA HIS A 199 7.29 -0.20 -18.81
C HIS A 199 8.41 0.84 -18.55
N PHE A 200 8.37 1.53 -17.42
CA PHE A 200 9.42 2.48 -17.05
C PHE A 200 10.79 1.80 -16.94
N PHE A 201 10.86 0.63 -16.30
CA PHE A 201 12.12 -0.11 -16.20
C PHE A 201 12.74 -0.40 -17.57
N HIS A 202 11.95 -0.83 -18.55
CA HIS A 202 12.43 -1.05 -19.92
C HIS A 202 12.91 0.23 -20.61
N GLU A 203 12.27 1.37 -20.34
CA GLU A 203 12.74 2.66 -20.87
C GLU A 203 14.10 3.05 -20.28
N TYR A 204 14.30 2.85 -18.98
CA TYR A 204 15.59 3.08 -18.31
C TYR A 204 16.67 2.14 -18.84
N GLN A 205 16.34 0.84 -19.05
CA GLN A 205 17.26 -0.13 -19.65
C GLN A 205 17.71 0.28 -21.06
N LYS A 206 16.79 0.71 -21.93
CA LYS A 206 17.12 1.19 -23.28
C LYS A 206 18.08 2.37 -23.28
N GLN A 207 18.08 3.18 -22.24
CA GLN A 207 18.97 4.33 -22.08
C GLN A 207 20.20 4.02 -21.21
N ASN A 208 20.39 2.77 -20.78
CA ASN A 208 21.45 2.35 -19.89
C ASN A 208 21.54 3.20 -18.60
N LYS A 209 20.37 3.52 -18.03
CA LYS A 209 20.22 4.31 -16.81
C LYS A 209 19.72 3.45 -15.66
N VAL A 210 20.09 3.84 -14.43
CA VAL A 210 19.53 3.27 -13.19
C VAL A 210 18.18 3.93 -12.91
N MET A 211 17.16 3.13 -12.60
CA MET A 211 15.86 3.61 -12.16
C MET A 211 15.79 3.68 -10.64
N GLU A 212 15.56 4.88 -10.14
CA GLU A 212 15.30 5.10 -8.71
C GLU A 212 13.89 4.64 -8.36
N VAL A 213 13.75 3.93 -7.24
CA VAL A 213 12.48 3.41 -6.73
C VAL A 213 12.38 3.72 -5.24
N ALA A 214 11.25 4.27 -4.81
CA ALA A 214 10.92 4.36 -3.39
C ALA A 214 9.89 3.29 -3.03
N VAL A 215 10.02 2.70 -1.84
CA VAL A 215 9.13 1.64 -1.35
C VAL A 215 8.61 2.03 0.02
N ALA A 216 7.29 2.17 0.17
CA ALA A 216 6.66 2.38 1.45
C ALA A 216 6.06 1.06 1.98
N ILE A 217 6.41 0.71 3.23
CA ILE A 217 5.93 -0.48 3.95
C ILE A 217 5.13 0.01 5.16
N GLY A 218 3.96 -0.56 5.40
CA GLY A 218 3.09 -0.15 6.51
C GLY A 218 2.37 1.18 6.27
N ALA A 219 2.01 1.45 5.02
CA ALA A 219 1.22 2.64 4.65
C ALA A 219 -0.23 2.54 5.16
N ASP A 220 -0.92 3.68 5.15
CA ASP A 220 -2.34 3.73 5.51
C ASP A 220 -3.22 2.93 4.53
N PRO A 221 -4.40 2.47 4.96
CA PRO A 221 -5.24 1.59 4.16
C PRO A 221 -5.73 2.19 2.84
N ALA A 222 -6.02 3.48 2.82
CA ALA A 222 -6.54 4.15 1.62
C ALA A 222 -5.45 4.24 0.54
N SER A 223 -4.21 4.53 0.94
CA SER A 223 -3.05 4.52 0.05
C SER A 223 -2.78 3.11 -0.51
N CYS A 224 -2.89 2.06 0.33
CA CYS A 224 -2.78 0.68 -0.16
C CYS A 224 -3.85 0.34 -1.20
N TYR A 225 -5.10 0.77 -0.98
CA TYR A 225 -6.19 0.55 -1.92
C TYR A 225 -5.97 1.33 -3.23
N ALA A 226 -5.59 2.62 -3.15
CA ALA A 226 -5.30 3.44 -4.32
C ALA A 226 -4.17 2.85 -5.18
N ALA A 227 -3.08 2.41 -4.55
CA ALA A 227 -1.96 1.76 -5.25
C ALA A 227 -2.32 0.43 -5.93
N SER A 228 -3.49 -0.15 -5.64
CA SER A 228 -4.02 -1.34 -6.33
C SER A 228 -4.89 -1.02 -7.55
N ALA A 229 -5.23 0.26 -7.77
CA ALA A 229 -6.15 0.67 -8.82
C ALA A 229 -5.57 0.41 -10.23
N PRO A 230 -6.34 -0.22 -11.14
CA PRO A 230 -5.90 -0.47 -12.51
C PRO A 230 -6.17 0.78 -13.39
N LEU A 231 -5.41 1.86 -13.15
CA LEU A 231 -5.57 3.09 -13.90
C LEU A 231 -4.92 2.98 -15.30
N PRO A 232 -5.38 3.77 -16.30
CA PRO A 232 -4.71 3.87 -17.59
C PRO A 232 -3.29 4.41 -17.46
N TYR A 233 -2.40 3.98 -18.38
CA TYR A 233 -1.02 4.45 -18.43
C TYR A 233 -0.90 5.97 -18.36
N GLY A 234 -0.03 6.42 -17.49
CA GLY A 234 0.27 7.84 -17.30
C GLY A 234 -0.68 8.62 -16.39
N ILE A 235 -1.65 7.95 -15.77
CA ILE A 235 -2.49 8.52 -14.73
C ILE A 235 -1.91 8.13 -13.36
N ASP A 236 -1.64 9.15 -12.54
CA ASP A 236 -1.13 9.00 -11.19
C ASP A 236 -2.24 8.47 -10.26
N GLU A 237 -1.91 7.51 -9.41
CA GLU A 237 -2.82 6.91 -8.43
C GLU A 237 -3.08 7.81 -7.21
N PHE A 238 -2.27 8.86 -7.03
CA PHE A 238 -2.35 9.81 -5.91
C PHE A 238 -2.51 11.24 -6.37
#